data_78cddb7d5b46cd5ab2782ee1fd03c7c0
#
_entry.id   78cddb7d5b46cd5ab2782ee1fd03c7c0
#
_cell.length_a   1.000
_cell.length_b   1.000
_cell.length_c   1.000
_cell.angle_alpha   90.00
_cell.angle_beta   90.00
_cell.angle_gamma   90.00
#
_symmetry.space_group_name_H-M   'P 1'
#
loop_
_entity.id
_entity.type
_entity.pdbx_description
1 polymer ?
#
loop_
_entity_poly.entity_id
_entity_poly.type
_entity_poly.pdbx_seq_one_letter_code
_entity_poly.pdbx_strand_id
1 'polypeptide(L)'
;MTEESAINYRGRKAARARSEQRRRAILEAALRIVVSEGVRGVRHRAVAKEAGVPLSATTYYFDDISDLIADTFTLFAESAMNDVVDPIYQHIGDFVHQHKSALDTDPQMLDQLLERLTALITSLLQMELRDKRDHMLAEQAFMHECLRDPRLHEVARTYFDHLLDEL
;
A
#
# COMPACT_ATOMS: atom_id res chain seq x y z
N MET A 1 12.98 18.82 0.50
CA MET A 1 12.44 18.51 1.84
C MET A 1 11.64 17.25 1.65
N THR A 2 12.16 16.12 2.07
CA THR A 2 11.46 14.83 2.00
C THR A 2 10.33 14.90 3.02
N GLU A 3 9.08 14.92 2.55
CA GLU A 3 7.91 14.72 3.41
C GLU A 3 8.03 13.35 4.05
N GLU A 4 8.06 13.35 5.36
CA GLU A 4 8.09 12.15 6.19
C GLU A 4 6.74 11.46 6.01
N SER A 5 6.73 10.21 5.52
CA SER A 5 5.54 9.39 5.34
C SER A 5 4.59 9.54 6.54
N ALA A 6 3.35 9.98 6.27
CA ALA A 6 2.32 10.22 7.29
C ALA A 6 1.87 8.93 8.01
N ILE A 7 2.35 7.77 7.57
CA ILE A 7 1.96 6.45 8.08
C ILE A 7 2.89 6.02 9.23
N ASN A 8 2.32 5.75 10.41
CA ASN A 8 3.08 5.34 11.59
C ASN A 8 3.07 3.83 11.81
N TYR A 9 4.26 3.24 11.91
CA TYR A 9 4.44 1.84 12.27
C TYR A 9 4.21 1.61 13.77
N ARG A 10 3.47 0.54 14.13
CA ARG A 10 3.15 0.18 15.52
C ARG A 10 4.24 -0.66 16.21
N GLY A 11 5.06 -1.38 15.45
CA GLY A 11 6.13 -2.22 15.99
C GLY A 11 7.28 -1.43 16.62
N ARG A 12 8.14 -2.13 17.36
CA ARG A 12 9.29 -1.52 18.03
C ARG A 12 10.27 -0.91 17.03
N LYS A 13 10.51 0.42 17.12
CA LYS A 13 11.42 1.14 16.22
C LYS A 13 12.85 0.62 16.37
N ALA A 14 13.48 0.34 15.25
CA ALA A 14 14.87 -0.12 15.21
C ALA A 14 15.85 1.06 15.24
N ALA A 15 16.80 1.04 16.19
CA ALA A 15 17.76 2.13 16.38
C ALA A 15 18.93 2.11 15.38
N ARG A 16 19.08 1.04 14.55
CA ARG A 16 20.20 0.83 13.63
C ARG A 16 19.71 0.33 12.28
N ALA A 17 20.36 0.76 11.19
CA ALA A 17 20.01 0.38 9.81
C ALA A 17 19.88 -1.16 9.61
N ARG A 18 20.77 -1.97 10.24
CA ARG A 18 20.70 -3.45 10.18
C ARG A 18 19.44 -4.00 10.86
N SER A 19 19.01 -3.37 11.93
CA SER A 19 17.81 -3.75 12.68
C SER A 19 16.55 -3.41 11.87
N GLU A 20 16.51 -2.24 11.23
CA GLU A 20 15.40 -1.83 10.36
C GLU A 20 15.31 -2.73 9.12
N GLN A 21 16.43 -3.05 8.52
CA GLN A 21 16.47 -3.98 7.39
C GLN A 21 15.91 -5.36 7.77
N ARG A 22 16.22 -5.86 8.97
CA ARG A 22 15.66 -7.12 9.47
C ARG A 22 14.17 -7.01 9.76
N ARG A 23 13.72 -5.90 10.35
CA ARG A 23 12.30 -5.62 10.58
C ARG A 23 11.54 -5.61 9.26
N ARG A 24 12.04 -4.90 8.25
CA ARG A 24 11.47 -4.85 6.91
C ARG A 24 11.38 -6.24 6.26
N ALA A 25 12.44 -7.05 6.36
CA ALA A 25 12.43 -8.43 5.84
C ALA A 25 11.34 -9.30 6.50
N ILE A 26 11.04 -9.08 7.78
CA ILE A 26 9.94 -9.76 8.49
C ILE A 26 8.59 -9.31 7.94
N LEU A 27 8.39 -8.01 7.71
CA LEU A 27 7.14 -7.47 7.13
C LEU A 27 6.93 -7.95 5.70
N GLU A 28 7.96 -7.97 4.87
CA GLU A 28 7.91 -8.49 3.50
C GLU A 28 7.56 -10.00 3.48
N ALA A 29 8.09 -10.76 4.43
CA ALA A 29 7.72 -12.17 4.59
C ALA A 29 6.26 -12.34 5.02
N ALA A 30 5.77 -11.48 5.93
CA ALA A 30 4.37 -11.48 6.34
C ALA A 30 3.46 -11.13 5.16
N LEU A 31 3.84 -10.17 4.32
CA LEU A 31 3.09 -9.79 3.11
C LEU A 31 2.99 -10.96 2.13
N ARG A 32 4.07 -11.73 1.90
CA ARG A 32 4.00 -12.95 1.07
C ARG A 32 3.03 -14.00 1.63
N ILE A 33 2.95 -14.13 2.95
CA ILE A 33 1.96 -15.02 3.60
C ILE A 33 0.55 -14.48 3.40
N VAL A 34 0.33 -13.16 3.51
CA VAL A 34 -0.98 -12.55 3.21
C VAL A 34 -1.43 -12.88 1.79
N VAL A 35 -0.54 -12.77 0.81
CA VAL A 35 -0.83 -13.10 -0.60
C VAL A 35 -1.21 -14.57 -0.77
N SER A 36 -0.50 -15.49 -0.13
CA SER A 36 -0.66 -16.93 -0.33
C SER A 36 -1.74 -17.59 0.54
N GLU A 37 -1.92 -17.11 1.77
CA GLU A 37 -2.75 -17.75 2.80
C GLU A 37 -3.80 -16.79 3.42
N GLY A 38 -3.78 -15.51 3.02
CA GLY A 38 -4.57 -14.45 3.63
C GLY A 38 -4.03 -14.02 5.00
N VAL A 39 -4.65 -12.99 5.60
CA VAL A 39 -4.21 -12.42 6.90
C VAL A 39 -4.19 -13.46 8.02
N ARG A 40 -5.09 -14.44 7.98
CA ARG A 40 -5.15 -15.52 8.99
C ARG A 40 -3.94 -16.46 8.98
N GLY A 41 -3.19 -16.52 7.88
CA GLY A 41 -1.93 -17.25 7.76
C GLY A 41 -0.78 -16.59 8.53
N VAL A 42 -0.87 -15.29 8.80
CA VAL A 42 0.16 -14.50 9.49
C VAL A 42 0.24 -14.92 10.96
N ARG A 43 1.32 -15.61 11.29
CA ARG A 43 1.65 -16.06 12.64
C ARG A 43 3.14 -15.90 12.87
N HIS A 44 3.60 -15.50 14.04
CA HIS A 44 5.02 -15.31 14.34
C HIS A 44 5.90 -16.46 13.85
N ARG A 45 5.50 -17.71 14.05
CA ARG A 45 6.27 -18.88 13.61
C ARG A 45 6.32 -19.03 12.09
N ALA A 46 5.21 -18.78 11.39
CA ALA A 46 5.13 -18.84 9.93
C ALA A 46 5.99 -17.75 9.32
N VAL A 47 5.86 -16.52 9.82
CA VAL A 47 6.62 -15.36 9.37
C VAL A 47 8.11 -15.53 9.65
N ALA A 48 8.51 -16.01 10.82
CA ALA A 48 9.91 -16.29 11.15
C ALA A 48 10.53 -17.30 10.17
N LYS A 49 9.79 -18.36 9.85
CA LYS A 49 10.22 -19.38 8.87
C LYS A 49 10.36 -18.77 7.48
N GLU A 50 9.38 -18.02 7.03
CA GLU A 50 9.35 -17.37 5.71
C GLU A 50 10.46 -16.32 5.56
N ALA A 51 10.72 -15.53 6.62
CA ALA A 51 11.78 -14.52 6.64
C ALA A 51 13.19 -15.10 6.85
N GLY A 52 13.32 -16.38 7.16
CA GLY A 52 14.60 -17.01 7.48
C GLY A 52 15.24 -16.48 8.75
N VAL A 53 14.43 -16.07 9.75
CA VAL A 53 14.90 -15.52 11.02
C VAL A 53 14.47 -16.39 12.21
N PRO A 54 15.16 -16.32 13.36
CA PRO A 54 14.68 -16.95 14.59
C PRO A 54 13.32 -16.39 15.01
N LEU A 55 12.47 -17.24 15.62
CA LEU A 55 11.16 -16.83 16.15
C LEU A 55 11.28 -15.65 17.11
N SER A 56 12.33 -15.60 17.92
CA SER A 56 12.61 -14.51 18.85
C SER A 56 12.80 -13.15 18.13
N ALA A 57 13.16 -13.14 16.86
CA ALA A 57 13.27 -11.88 16.10
C ALA A 57 11.88 -11.27 15.84
N THR A 58 10.89 -12.07 15.46
CA THR A 58 9.54 -11.56 15.24
C THR A 58 8.89 -11.03 16.52
N THR A 59 9.05 -11.74 17.64
CA THR A 59 8.53 -11.30 18.96
C THR A 59 9.34 -10.16 19.58
N TYR A 60 10.56 -9.91 19.10
CA TYR A 60 11.36 -8.74 19.50
C TYR A 60 10.84 -7.45 18.87
N TYR A 61 10.44 -7.49 17.59
CA TYR A 61 9.98 -6.32 16.86
C TYR A 61 8.49 -6.04 17.04
N PHE A 62 7.68 -7.07 17.28
CA PHE A 62 6.23 -6.99 17.34
C PHE A 62 5.74 -7.66 18.62
N ASP A 63 5.12 -6.89 19.50
CA ASP A 63 4.67 -7.38 20.81
C ASP A 63 3.51 -8.36 20.65
N ASP A 64 2.63 -8.15 19.68
CA ASP A 64 1.60 -9.09 19.29
C ASP A 64 1.48 -9.27 17.76
N ILE A 65 0.69 -10.25 17.38
CA ILE A 65 0.48 -10.57 15.96
C ILE A 65 -0.28 -9.46 15.23
N SER A 66 -1.11 -8.71 15.93
CA SER A 66 -1.90 -7.63 15.36
C SER A 66 -1.03 -6.43 14.99
N ASP A 67 0.02 -6.15 15.78
CA ASP A 67 1.00 -5.13 15.44
C ASP A 67 1.78 -5.52 14.18
N LEU A 68 2.14 -6.79 14.06
CA LEU A 68 2.81 -7.29 12.85
C LEU A 68 1.90 -7.20 11.63
N ILE A 69 0.62 -7.52 11.75
CA ILE A 69 -0.37 -7.39 10.66
C ILE A 69 -0.57 -5.93 10.29
N ALA A 70 -0.73 -5.03 11.28
CA ALA A 70 -0.92 -3.60 11.04
C ALA A 70 0.29 -2.97 10.32
N ASP A 71 1.51 -3.29 10.77
CA ASP A 71 2.73 -2.80 10.15
C ASP A 71 2.96 -3.42 8.74
N THR A 72 2.48 -4.67 8.52
CA THR A 72 2.51 -5.29 7.18
C THR A 72 1.54 -4.57 6.23
N PHE A 73 0.37 -4.18 6.72
CA PHE A 73 -0.57 -3.38 5.93
C PHE A 73 0.01 -1.98 5.65
N THR A 74 0.66 -1.36 6.63
CA THR A 74 1.36 -0.09 6.42
C THR A 74 2.41 -0.19 5.31
N LEU A 75 3.25 -1.23 5.33
CA LEU A 75 4.24 -1.47 4.28
C LEU A 75 3.58 -1.66 2.90
N PHE A 76 2.47 -2.40 2.85
CA PHE A 76 1.69 -2.58 1.63
C PHE A 76 1.14 -1.24 1.12
N ALA A 77 0.51 -0.44 1.99
CA ALA A 77 -0.07 0.85 1.65
C ALA A 77 0.98 1.83 1.11
N GLU A 78 2.16 1.91 1.76
CA GLU A 78 3.27 2.73 1.27
C GLU A 78 3.72 2.32 -0.14
N SER A 79 3.84 1.01 -0.41
CA SER A 79 4.21 0.51 -1.74
C SER A 79 3.13 0.80 -2.78
N ALA A 80 1.86 0.62 -2.43
CA ALA A 80 0.72 0.90 -3.29
C ALA A 80 0.66 2.39 -3.68
N MET A 81 0.84 3.28 -2.71
CA MET A 81 0.87 4.72 -2.94
C MET A 81 2.00 5.11 -3.90
N ASN A 82 3.24 4.73 -3.59
CA ASN A 82 4.40 5.12 -4.38
C ASN A 82 4.41 4.50 -5.79
N ASP A 83 3.99 3.24 -5.93
CA ASP A 83 4.16 2.47 -7.17
C ASP A 83 2.96 2.55 -8.11
N VAL A 84 1.79 2.97 -7.61
CA VAL A 84 0.54 2.96 -8.37
C VAL A 84 -0.16 4.31 -8.29
N VAL A 85 -0.45 4.80 -7.08
CA VAL A 85 -1.32 5.96 -6.85
C VAL A 85 -0.65 7.26 -7.30
N ASP A 86 0.51 7.59 -6.73
CA ASP A 86 1.21 8.85 -7.00
C ASP A 86 1.53 9.06 -8.49
N PRO A 87 2.03 8.06 -9.25
CA PRO A 87 2.27 8.22 -10.68
C PRO A 87 1.01 8.53 -11.48
N ILE A 88 -0.14 7.99 -11.07
CA ILE A 88 -1.43 8.25 -11.73
C ILE A 88 -1.86 9.70 -11.50
N TYR A 89 -1.86 10.13 -10.25
CA TYR A 89 -2.26 11.50 -9.90
C TYR A 89 -1.34 12.55 -10.52
N GLN A 90 -0.04 12.31 -10.52
CA GLN A 90 0.92 13.20 -11.20
C GLN A 90 0.58 13.31 -12.69
N HIS A 91 0.32 12.21 -13.37
CA HIS A 91 0.01 12.21 -14.80
C HIS A 91 -1.30 12.94 -15.12
N ILE A 92 -2.33 12.78 -14.30
CA ILE A 92 -3.61 13.48 -14.42
C ILE A 92 -3.43 14.96 -14.11
N GLY A 93 -2.75 15.29 -13.03
CA GLY A 93 -2.49 16.65 -12.58
C GLY A 93 -1.73 17.46 -13.61
N ASP A 94 -0.68 16.89 -14.19
CA ASP A 94 0.10 17.51 -15.25
C ASP A 94 -0.77 17.81 -16.48
N PHE A 95 -1.61 16.86 -16.89
CA PHE A 95 -2.52 17.08 -18.02
C PHE A 95 -3.53 18.20 -17.72
N VAL A 96 -4.17 18.18 -16.58
CA VAL A 96 -5.15 19.22 -16.17
C VAL A 96 -4.47 20.59 -16.08
N HIS A 97 -3.28 20.65 -15.47
CA HIS A 97 -2.51 21.91 -15.35
C HIS A 97 -2.14 22.50 -16.71
N GLN A 98 -1.67 21.67 -17.65
CA GLN A 98 -1.29 22.10 -18.99
C GLN A 98 -2.46 22.61 -19.83
N HIS A 99 -3.67 22.08 -19.60
CA HIS A 99 -4.86 22.36 -20.42
C HIS A 99 -5.94 23.14 -19.68
N LYS A 100 -5.67 23.69 -18.49
CA LYS A 100 -6.65 24.32 -17.60
C LYS A 100 -7.54 25.34 -18.34
N SER A 101 -6.95 26.27 -19.08
CA SER A 101 -7.71 27.31 -19.80
C SER A 101 -8.57 26.75 -20.94
N ALA A 102 -8.17 25.65 -21.54
CA ALA A 102 -8.91 25.01 -22.62
C ALA A 102 -10.05 24.13 -22.06
N LEU A 103 -9.84 23.50 -20.91
CA LEU A 103 -10.89 22.72 -20.21
C LEU A 103 -12.10 23.57 -19.82
N ASP A 104 -11.86 24.85 -19.48
CA ASP A 104 -12.93 25.80 -19.10
C ASP A 104 -13.73 26.33 -20.31
N THR A 105 -13.19 26.26 -21.51
CA THR A 105 -13.74 26.96 -22.69
C THR A 105 -14.07 26.07 -23.88
N ASP A 106 -13.46 24.89 -23.96
CA ASP A 106 -13.62 23.97 -25.10
C ASP A 106 -14.19 22.61 -24.67
N PRO A 107 -15.46 22.31 -25.03
CA PRO A 107 -16.06 21.01 -24.74
C PRO A 107 -15.29 19.81 -25.31
N GLN A 108 -14.60 19.97 -26.43
CA GLN A 108 -13.79 18.90 -27.05
C GLN A 108 -12.59 18.53 -26.16
N MET A 109 -12.08 19.48 -25.38
CA MET A 109 -10.98 19.22 -24.44
C MET A 109 -11.44 18.33 -23.28
N LEU A 110 -12.68 18.49 -22.83
CA LEU A 110 -13.26 17.61 -21.82
C LEU A 110 -13.41 16.17 -22.34
N ASP A 111 -13.86 16.01 -23.58
CA ASP A 111 -13.97 14.69 -24.20
C ASP A 111 -12.59 14.01 -24.31
N GLN A 112 -11.55 14.76 -24.71
CA GLN A 112 -10.17 14.26 -24.75
C GLN A 112 -9.65 13.86 -23.36
N LEU A 113 -9.97 14.63 -22.31
CA LEU A 113 -9.62 14.27 -20.93
C LEU A 113 -10.29 12.96 -20.53
N LEU A 114 -11.57 12.79 -20.79
CA LEU A 114 -12.31 11.57 -20.47
C LEU A 114 -11.76 10.35 -21.24
N GLU A 115 -11.41 10.50 -22.52
CA GLU A 115 -10.78 9.42 -23.28
C GLU A 115 -9.43 9.04 -22.69
N ARG A 116 -8.58 10.00 -22.32
CA ARG A 116 -7.28 9.74 -21.70
C ARG A 116 -7.40 9.09 -20.34
N LEU A 117 -8.33 9.55 -19.49
CA LEU A 117 -8.62 8.93 -18.18
C LEU A 117 -9.11 7.51 -18.36
N THR A 118 -10.02 7.28 -19.31
CA THR A 118 -10.53 5.93 -19.61
C THR A 118 -9.41 5.00 -20.06
N ALA A 119 -8.54 5.47 -20.97
CA ALA A 119 -7.40 4.69 -21.44
C ALA A 119 -6.41 4.38 -20.31
N LEU A 120 -6.13 5.38 -19.45
CA LEU A 120 -5.26 5.22 -18.30
C LEU A 120 -5.80 4.19 -17.33
N ILE A 121 -7.05 4.33 -16.89
CA ILE A 121 -7.72 3.40 -15.96
C ILE A 121 -7.73 1.99 -16.57
N THR A 122 -8.05 1.86 -17.86
CA THR A 122 -8.06 0.57 -18.55
C THR A 122 -6.67 -0.07 -18.57
N SER A 123 -5.63 0.71 -18.86
CA SER A 123 -4.24 0.23 -18.86
C SER A 123 -3.79 -0.21 -17.48
N LEU A 124 -4.17 0.53 -16.44
CA LEU A 124 -3.87 0.20 -15.05
C LEU A 124 -4.55 -1.11 -14.63
N LEU A 125 -5.85 -1.26 -14.88
CA LEU A 125 -6.57 -2.48 -14.58
C LEU A 125 -5.96 -3.69 -15.31
N GLN A 126 -5.57 -3.51 -16.58
CA GLN A 126 -4.91 -4.58 -17.34
C GLN A 126 -3.54 -4.94 -16.76
N MET A 127 -2.75 -3.94 -16.35
CA MET A 127 -1.45 -4.14 -15.70
C MET A 127 -1.61 -4.86 -14.35
N GLU A 128 -2.55 -4.41 -13.52
CA GLU A 128 -2.82 -5.05 -12.22
C GLU A 128 -3.24 -6.51 -12.38
N LEU A 129 -4.20 -6.78 -13.27
CA LEU A 129 -4.69 -8.14 -13.52
C LEU A 129 -3.61 -9.07 -14.10
N ARG A 130 -2.68 -8.54 -14.89
CA ARG A 130 -1.63 -9.30 -15.56
C ARG A 130 -0.36 -9.45 -14.72
N ASP A 131 0.11 -8.34 -14.15
CA ASP A 131 1.46 -8.24 -13.62
C ASP A 131 1.51 -8.00 -12.10
N LYS A 132 0.39 -7.54 -11.49
CA LYS A 132 0.31 -7.22 -10.05
C LYS A 132 -0.77 -8.03 -9.30
N ARG A 133 -0.97 -9.28 -9.71
CA ARG A 133 -1.95 -10.18 -9.07
C ARG A 133 -1.75 -10.27 -7.55
N ASP A 134 -0.49 -10.34 -7.10
CA ASP A 134 -0.16 -10.44 -5.69
C ASP A 134 -0.54 -9.18 -4.92
N HIS A 135 -0.40 -8.00 -5.54
CA HIS A 135 -0.86 -6.73 -4.99
C HIS A 135 -2.38 -6.73 -4.78
N MET A 136 -3.17 -7.11 -5.78
CA MET A 136 -4.63 -7.21 -5.67
C MET A 136 -5.08 -8.19 -4.59
N LEU A 137 -4.40 -9.35 -4.47
CA LEU A 137 -4.69 -10.33 -3.43
C LEU A 137 -4.40 -9.79 -2.04
N ALA A 138 -3.30 -9.07 -1.86
CA ALA A 138 -2.96 -8.43 -0.59
C ALA A 138 -3.96 -7.34 -0.23
N GLU A 139 -4.29 -6.44 -1.16
CA GLU A 139 -5.28 -5.38 -0.95
C GLU A 139 -6.62 -5.94 -0.51
N GLN A 140 -7.14 -6.92 -1.25
CA GLN A 140 -8.42 -7.55 -0.92
C GLN A 140 -8.38 -8.24 0.46
N ALA A 141 -7.28 -8.92 0.79
CA ALA A 141 -7.12 -9.58 2.08
C ALA A 141 -7.10 -8.57 3.24
N PHE A 142 -6.40 -7.45 3.09
CA PHE A 142 -6.36 -6.39 4.09
C PHE A 142 -7.69 -5.66 4.21
N MET A 143 -8.36 -5.31 3.11
CA MET A 143 -9.67 -4.67 3.13
C MET A 143 -10.69 -5.55 3.86
N HIS A 144 -10.69 -6.84 3.59
CA HIS A 144 -11.57 -7.77 4.28
C HIS A 144 -11.28 -7.86 5.79
N GLU A 145 -10.02 -7.79 6.20
CA GLU A 145 -9.65 -7.83 7.61
C GLU A 145 -9.95 -6.50 8.31
N CYS A 146 -9.86 -5.36 7.64
CA CYS A 146 -10.28 -4.05 8.17
C CYS A 146 -11.75 -4.04 8.60
N LEU A 147 -12.64 -4.80 7.95
CA LEU A 147 -14.04 -4.91 8.36
C LEU A 147 -14.22 -5.69 9.67
N ARG A 148 -13.20 -6.40 10.13
CA ARG A 148 -13.24 -7.30 11.31
C ARG A 148 -12.40 -6.80 12.47
N ASP A 149 -11.25 -6.19 12.20
CA ASP A 149 -10.34 -5.70 13.24
C ASP A 149 -10.29 -4.17 13.25
N PRO A 150 -10.92 -3.51 14.25
CA PRO A 150 -10.90 -2.05 14.38
C PRO A 150 -9.49 -1.44 14.48
N ARG A 151 -8.48 -2.22 14.86
CA ARG A 151 -7.09 -1.75 14.96
C ARG A 151 -6.49 -1.43 13.61
N LEU A 152 -7.03 -1.99 12.53
CA LEU A 152 -6.62 -1.70 11.15
C LEU A 152 -7.34 -0.48 10.57
N HIS A 153 -8.38 0.04 11.23
CA HIS A 153 -9.17 1.17 10.70
C HIS A 153 -8.33 2.43 10.51
N GLU A 154 -7.37 2.69 11.39
CA GLU A 154 -6.51 3.87 11.28
C GLU A 154 -5.61 3.78 10.04
N VAL A 155 -4.99 2.62 9.80
CA VAL A 155 -4.15 2.39 8.61
C VAL A 155 -4.99 2.47 7.34
N ALA A 156 -6.17 1.82 7.33
CA ALA A 156 -7.09 1.85 6.21
C ALA A 156 -7.56 3.28 5.92
N ARG A 157 -7.93 4.04 6.95
CA ARG A 157 -8.34 5.43 6.79
C ARG A 157 -7.23 6.27 6.17
N THR A 158 -6.00 6.18 6.68
CA THR A 158 -4.87 6.92 6.12
C THR A 158 -4.61 6.55 4.66
N TYR A 159 -4.75 5.27 4.30
CA TYR A 159 -4.64 4.81 2.91
C TYR A 159 -5.72 5.43 2.01
N PHE A 160 -6.97 5.43 2.45
CA PHE A 160 -8.08 6.02 1.68
C PHE A 160 -8.08 7.56 1.68
N ASP A 161 -7.71 8.19 2.80
CA ASP A 161 -7.60 9.65 2.88
C ASP A 161 -6.56 10.15 1.87
N HIS A 162 -5.41 9.47 1.76
CA HIS A 162 -4.41 9.80 0.75
C HIS A 162 -4.95 9.66 -0.69
N LEU A 163 -5.74 8.61 -0.96
CA LEU A 163 -6.39 8.44 -2.26
C LEU A 163 -7.40 9.56 -2.59
N LEU A 164 -7.98 10.20 -1.59
CA LEU A 164 -9.00 11.24 -1.76
C LEU A 164 -8.41 12.66 -1.75
N ASP A 165 -7.35 12.88 -0.99
CA ASP A 165 -6.72 14.21 -0.86
C ASP A 165 -5.99 14.65 -2.13
N GLU A 166 -5.63 13.70 -3.00
CA GLU A 166 -5.00 13.97 -4.30
C GLU A 166 -6.04 14.19 -5.43
N LEU A 167 -7.36 14.03 -5.17
CA LEU A 167 -8.43 14.32 -6.12
C LEU A 167 -8.85 15.79 -6.09
#